data_85004a43db8f15b5ee0b893c5483de32
#
_entry.id   85004a43db8f15b5ee0b893c5483de32
#
_cell.length_a   1.000
_cell.length_b   1.000
_cell.length_c   1.000
_cell.angle_alpha   90.00
_cell.angle_beta   90.00
_cell.angle_gamma   90.00
#
_symmetry.space_group_name_H-M   'P 1'
#
loop_
_entity.id
_entity.type
_entity.pdbx_description
1 polymer ?
#
loop_
_entity_poly.entity_id
_entity_poly.type
_entity_poly.pdbx_seq_one_letter_code
_entity_poly.pdbx_strand_id
1 'polypeptide(L)'
;MEIFGVPDCNLSKIDYRIGIEFFSALEECFQRYPLLKNVINCIGDYPYVLEKRNIMAMQAFNQKKIHYDLKSLYKTSSFCASYLNIDDNNHYEKLNALMYYNRLLFSGICINEKDSYDDLRYMLRQYKNKNMTYCINVKSCVYHEVGHILSRMLGIEKSVVTLAKINELMEIDEDYPKYAMTSVSEFVADCFAKYMVDQNYNEAVNTIGTTIDLFYRYFEKVCKDFYSQDLYKERVLKIER
;
A
#
# COMPACT_ATOMS: atom_id res chain seq x y z
N MET A 1 -18.67 -7.63 1.83
CA MET A 1 -18.29 -9.03 1.50
C MET A 1 -16.82 -9.18 1.83
N GLU A 2 -16.47 -10.17 2.61
CA GLU A 2 -15.06 -10.45 2.94
C GLU A 2 -14.41 -11.21 1.79
N ILE A 3 -13.32 -10.71 1.24
CA ILE A 3 -12.55 -11.37 0.18
C ILE A 3 -11.10 -11.46 0.65
N PHE A 4 -10.54 -12.66 0.66
CA PHE A 4 -9.16 -12.95 1.09
C PHE A 4 -8.80 -12.47 2.51
N GLY A 5 -9.79 -12.35 3.41
CA GLY A 5 -9.58 -11.80 4.76
C GLY A 5 -9.65 -10.27 4.84
N VAL A 6 -9.91 -9.57 3.73
CA VAL A 6 -10.18 -8.12 3.73
C VAL A 6 -11.65 -7.91 4.13
N PRO A 7 -11.92 -7.23 5.25
CA PRO A 7 -13.27 -7.14 5.81
C PRO A 7 -14.23 -6.33 4.96
N ASP A 8 -13.77 -5.25 4.35
CA ASP A 8 -14.58 -4.35 3.54
C ASP A 8 -14.14 -4.38 2.08
N CYS A 9 -14.92 -5.02 1.21
CA CYS A 9 -14.64 -5.07 -0.22
C CYS A 9 -15.88 -4.78 -1.06
N ASN A 10 -15.78 -3.79 -1.97
CA ASN A 10 -16.84 -3.45 -2.90
C ASN A 10 -16.30 -3.10 -4.28
N LEU A 11 -16.40 -4.03 -5.23
CA LEU A 11 -16.00 -3.87 -6.63
C LEU A 11 -17.18 -3.83 -7.61
N SER A 12 -18.40 -3.58 -7.12
CA SER A 12 -19.60 -3.64 -7.96
C SER A 12 -19.62 -2.65 -9.12
N LYS A 13 -18.82 -1.60 -9.06
CA LYS A 13 -18.70 -0.57 -10.10
C LYS A 13 -17.42 -0.69 -10.94
N ILE A 14 -16.53 -1.62 -10.60
CA ILE A 14 -15.24 -1.78 -11.27
C ILE A 14 -15.40 -2.72 -12.46
N ASP A 15 -14.74 -2.40 -13.58
CA ASP A 15 -14.64 -3.33 -14.73
C ASP A 15 -14.10 -4.69 -14.24
N TYR A 16 -14.85 -5.75 -14.50
CA TYR A 16 -14.56 -7.07 -13.95
C TYR A 16 -13.17 -7.59 -14.34
N ARG A 17 -12.64 -7.19 -15.52
CA ARG A 17 -11.30 -7.56 -15.99
C ARG A 17 -10.21 -6.90 -15.13
N ILE A 18 -10.42 -5.64 -14.74
CA ILE A 18 -9.56 -4.97 -13.75
C ILE A 18 -9.61 -5.72 -12.42
N GLY A 19 -10.83 -6.07 -11.96
CA GLY A 19 -11.03 -6.82 -10.72
C GLY A 19 -10.30 -8.17 -10.70
N ILE A 20 -10.32 -8.93 -11.78
CA ILE A 20 -9.62 -10.22 -11.90
C ILE A 20 -8.11 -10.04 -11.76
N GLU A 21 -7.50 -9.13 -12.52
CA GLU A 21 -6.04 -8.89 -12.44
C GLU A 21 -5.64 -8.30 -11.09
N PHE A 22 -6.48 -7.43 -10.52
CA PHE A 22 -6.29 -6.85 -9.19
C PHE A 22 -6.21 -7.94 -8.13
N PHE A 23 -7.19 -8.84 -8.07
CA PHE A 23 -7.18 -9.91 -7.08
C PHE A 23 -6.05 -10.91 -7.29
N SER A 24 -5.70 -11.22 -8.54
CA SER A 24 -4.54 -12.07 -8.81
C SER A 24 -3.25 -11.47 -8.24
N ALA A 25 -3.03 -10.16 -8.44
CA ALA A 25 -1.87 -9.47 -7.89
C ALA A 25 -1.89 -9.40 -6.36
N LEU A 26 -3.06 -9.13 -5.79
CA LEU A 26 -3.21 -9.06 -4.33
C LEU A 26 -2.97 -10.42 -3.68
N GLU A 27 -3.41 -11.51 -4.30
CA GLU A 27 -3.14 -12.86 -3.84
C GLU A 27 -1.64 -13.17 -3.84
N GLU A 28 -0.90 -12.79 -4.89
CA GLU A 28 0.56 -12.91 -4.95
C GLU A 28 1.24 -12.11 -3.81
N CYS A 29 0.74 -10.89 -3.53
CA CYS A 29 1.20 -10.11 -2.38
C CYS A 29 0.92 -10.81 -1.04
N PHE A 30 -0.25 -11.41 -0.87
CA PHE A 30 -0.62 -12.12 0.36
C PHE A 30 0.13 -13.45 0.53
N GLN A 31 0.55 -14.09 -0.55
CA GLN A 31 1.42 -15.26 -0.49
C GLN A 31 2.81 -14.88 -0.02
N ARG A 32 3.37 -13.77 -0.53
CA ARG A 32 4.71 -13.29 -0.15
C ARG A 32 4.73 -12.59 1.20
N TYR A 33 3.68 -11.83 1.52
CA TYR A 33 3.53 -11.01 2.73
C TYR A 33 2.22 -11.33 3.47
N PRO A 34 2.09 -12.51 4.11
CA PRO A 34 0.81 -12.98 4.67
C PRO A 34 0.14 -12.02 5.65
N LEU A 35 0.93 -11.24 6.40
CA LEU A 35 0.40 -10.27 7.38
C LEU A 35 -0.38 -9.11 6.74
N LEU A 36 -0.22 -8.86 5.42
CA LEU A 36 -1.00 -7.86 4.70
C LEU A 36 -2.51 -8.13 4.77
N LYS A 37 -2.93 -9.40 4.91
CA LYS A 37 -4.35 -9.76 5.12
C LYS A 37 -4.95 -9.10 6.35
N ASN A 38 -4.12 -8.83 7.36
CA ASN A 38 -4.54 -8.18 8.60
C ASN A 38 -4.34 -6.65 8.55
N VAL A 39 -3.65 -6.14 7.52
CA VAL A 39 -3.35 -4.71 7.36
C VAL A 39 -4.35 -4.04 6.43
N ILE A 40 -4.58 -4.63 5.24
CA ILE A 40 -5.53 -4.07 4.27
C ILE A 40 -6.95 -4.35 4.76
N ASN A 41 -7.67 -3.30 5.11
CA ASN A 41 -9.01 -3.41 5.69
C ASN A 41 -10.13 -2.94 4.75
N CYS A 42 -9.81 -2.29 3.63
CA CYS A 42 -10.82 -1.82 2.69
C CYS A 42 -10.32 -1.84 1.23
N ILE A 43 -11.16 -2.31 0.31
CA ILE A 43 -10.90 -2.28 -1.13
C ILE A 43 -12.19 -1.89 -1.86
N GLY A 44 -12.11 -0.98 -2.82
CA GLY A 44 -13.28 -0.59 -3.60
C GLY A 44 -13.07 0.63 -4.49
N ASP A 45 -14.18 1.16 -5.01
CA ASP A 45 -14.15 2.43 -5.72
C ASP A 45 -13.75 3.60 -4.80
N TYR A 46 -13.31 4.72 -5.39
CA TYR A 46 -12.87 5.90 -4.63
C TYR A 46 -13.91 6.35 -3.60
N PRO A 47 -15.20 6.57 -3.95
CA PRO A 47 -16.18 7.02 -2.98
C PRO A 47 -16.33 6.06 -1.78
N TYR A 48 -16.31 4.76 -2.05
CA TYR A 48 -16.48 3.73 -1.03
C TYR A 48 -15.31 3.72 -0.03
N VAL A 49 -14.08 3.63 -0.52
CA VAL A 49 -12.88 3.53 0.33
C VAL A 49 -12.66 4.81 1.12
N LEU A 50 -12.82 5.98 0.49
CA LEU A 50 -12.61 7.26 1.14
C LEU A 50 -13.68 7.56 2.21
N GLU A 51 -14.93 7.10 2.01
CA GLU A 51 -15.94 7.22 3.05
C GLU A 51 -15.65 6.30 4.25
N LYS A 52 -15.22 5.07 4.02
CA LYS A 52 -14.79 4.15 5.10
C LYS A 52 -13.63 4.73 5.90
N ARG A 53 -12.64 5.32 5.21
CA ARG A 53 -11.53 6.03 5.87
C ARG A 53 -12.03 7.17 6.75
N ASN A 54 -12.94 7.99 6.24
CA ASN A 54 -13.53 9.09 7.01
C ASN A 54 -14.30 8.61 8.23
N ILE A 55 -15.09 7.54 8.10
CA ILE A 55 -15.82 6.94 9.23
C ILE A 55 -14.85 6.54 10.34
N MET A 56 -13.78 5.82 10.02
CA MET A 56 -12.77 5.44 11.01
C MET A 56 -12.06 6.66 11.60
N ALA A 57 -11.70 7.66 10.79
CA ALA A 57 -11.06 8.88 11.25
C ALA A 57 -11.92 9.62 12.28
N MET A 58 -13.22 9.73 12.02
CA MET A 58 -14.17 10.40 12.92
C MET A 58 -14.41 9.60 14.20
N GLN A 59 -14.62 8.29 14.09
CA GLN A 59 -14.99 7.43 15.22
C GLN A 59 -13.81 7.12 16.15
N ALA A 60 -12.67 6.72 15.56
CA ALA A 60 -11.52 6.27 16.34
C ALA A 60 -10.60 7.41 16.78
N PHE A 61 -10.52 8.50 16.02
CA PHE A 61 -9.55 9.57 16.23
C PHE A 61 -10.15 10.97 16.38
N ASN A 62 -11.49 11.07 16.41
CA ASN A 62 -12.21 12.35 16.50
C ASN A 62 -11.74 13.39 15.46
N GLN A 63 -11.33 12.94 14.28
CA GLN A 63 -10.88 13.80 13.20
C GLN A 63 -12.07 14.33 12.41
N LYS A 64 -11.90 15.50 11.79
CA LYS A 64 -12.93 16.05 10.90
C LYS A 64 -13.01 15.25 9.60
N LYS A 65 -14.22 15.13 9.06
CA LYS A 65 -14.45 14.53 7.72
C LYS A 65 -13.66 15.32 6.66
N ILE A 66 -12.90 14.59 5.86
CA ILE A 66 -12.18 15.15 4.72
C ILE A 66 -13.10 15.07 3.49
N HIS A 67 -13.23 16.19 2.78
CA HIS A 67 -13.92 16.26 1.50
C HIS A 67 -12.89 16.12 0.38
N TYR A 68 -13.01 15.04 -0.40
CA TYR A 68 -12.09 14.76 -1.49
C TYR A 68 -12.61 15.34 -2.81
N ASP A 69 -11.75 15.94 -3.59
CA ASP A 69 -12.06 16.30 -4.98
C ASP A 69 -11.94 15.06 -5.87
N LEU A 70 -13.03 14.28 -5.93
CA LEU A 70 -13.09 13.06 -6.75
C LEU A 70 -12.83 13.35 -8.23
N LYS A 71 -13.20 14.54 -8.75
CA LYS A 71 -12.94 14.89 -10.16
C LYS A 71 -11.45 15.00 -10.46
N SER A 72 -10.69 15.52 -9.50
CA SER A 72 -9.23 15.55 -9.62
C SER A 72 -8.64 14.15 -9.50
N LEU A 73 -9.05 13.36 -8.52
CA LEU A 73 -8.55 12.00 -8.32
C LEU A 73 -8.78 11.12 -9.54
N TYR A 74 -9.95 11.15 -10.15
CA TYR A 74 -10.25 10.38 -11.36
C TYR A 74 -9.39 10.74 -12.57
N LYS A 75 -8.81 11.93 -12.61
CA LYS A 75 -7.94 12.36 -13.70
C LYS A 75 -6.47 11.99 -13.47
N THR A 76 -6.09 11.79 -12.23
CA THR A 76 -4.68 11.66 -11.83
C THR A 76 -4.27 10.23 -11.52
N SER A 77 -5.22 9.37 -11.15
CA SER A 77 -4.87 8.03 -10.71
C SER A 77 -5.95 6.99 -10.99
N SER A 78 -5.54 5.84 -11.50
CA SER A 78 -6.40 4.65 -11.67
C SER A 78 -6.48 3.81 -10.40
N PHE A 79 -5.41 3.83 -9.59
CA PHE A 79 -5.32 3.20 -8.28
C PHE A 79 -4.76 4.19 -7.28
N CYS A 80 -5.05 4.01 -6.00
CA CYS A 80 -4.48 4.82 -4.93
C CYS A 80 -4.56 4.09 -3.59
N ALA A 81 -3.43 3.95 -2.90
CA ALA A 81 -3.42 3.55 -1.52
C ALA A 81 -3.97 4.68 -0.63
N SER A 82 -4.86 4.32 0.28
CA SER A 82 -5.47 5.26 1.22
C SER A 82 -5.24 4.81 2.65
N TYR A 83 -4.75 5.69 3.52
CA TYR A 83 -4.49 5.40 4.92
C TYR A 83 -4.80 6.57 5.83
N LEU A 84 -5.01 6.27 7.12
CA LEU A 84 -5.06 7.28 8.17
C LEU A 84 -3.64 7.61 8.62
N ASN A 85 -3.32 8.91 8.62
CA ASN A 85 -2.16 9.40 9.32
C ASN A 85 -2.56 9.66 10.79
N ILE A 86 -1.81 9.10 11.71
CA ILE A 86 -1.75 9.62 13.07
C ILE A 86 -0.64 10.67 13.07
N ASP A 87 -0.88 11.82 13.71
CA ASP A 87 0.12 12.88 13.82
C ASP A 87 1.44 12.29 14.35
N ASP A 88 2.50 12.53 13.59
CA ASP A 88 3.79 11.83 13.64
C ASP A 88 4.68 12.19 14.84
N ASN A 89 4.15 12.85 15.87
CA ASN A 89 4.93 13.22 17.06
C ASN A 89 5.24 12.06 18.03
N ASN A 90 4.78 10.84 17.70
CA ASN A 90 5.02 9.67 18.54
C ASN A 90 6.07 8.73 17.92
N HIS A 91 7.22 8.65 18.58
CA HIS A 91 8.39 7.82 18.27
C HIS A 91 8.19 6.28 18.34
N TYR A 92 7.00 5.76 18.07
CA TYR A 92 6.70 4.34 18.23
C TYR A 92 6.44 3.65 16.89
N GLU A 93 7.49 3.50 16.07
CA GLU A 93 7.40 2.76 14.79
C GLU A 93 6.84 1.34 14.95
N LYS A 94 7.26 0.64 16.02
CA LYS A 94 6.73 -0.69 16.36
C LYS A 94 5.24 -0.66 16.71
N LEU A 95 4.80 0.38 17.41
CA LEU A 95 3.40 0.53 17.80
C LEU A 95 2.53 0.82 16.56
N ASN A 96 3.01 1.66 15.64
CA ASN A 96 2.30 1.96 14.40
C ASN A 96 2.10 0.69 13.56
N ALA A 97 3.14 -0.12 13.40
CA ALA A 97 3.05 -1.38 12.67
C ALA A 97 2.04 -2.35 13.30
N LEU A 98 2.05 -2.48 14.62
CA LEU A 98 1.07 -3.29 15.36
C LEU A 98 -0.35 -2.72 15.26
N MET A 99 -0.53 -1.40 15.22
CA MET A 99 -1.83 -0.76 15.03
C MET A 99 -2.39 -1.02 13.63
N TYR A 100 -1.56 -0.98 12.58
CA TYR A 100 -1.98 -1.41 11.25
C TYR A 100 -2.37 -2.89 11.23
N TYR A 101 -1.53 -3.75 11.79
CA TYR A 101 -1.77 -5.18 11.85
C TYR A 101 -3.09 -5.54 12.57
N ASN A 102 -3.41 -4.84 13.63
CA ASN A 102 -4.67 -5.03 14.37
C ASN A 102 -5.85 -4.24 13.79
N ARG A 103 -5.71 -3.67 12.59
CA ARG A 103 -6.75 -2.87 11.93
C ARG A 103 -7.23 -1.66 12.74
N LEU A 104 -6.42 -1.19 13.68
CA LEU A 104 -6.67 0.04 14.44
C LEU A 104 -6.36 1.29 13.61
N LEU A 105 -5.61 1.15 12.51
CA LEU A 105 -5.37 2.17 11.50
C LEU A 105 -5.97 1.74 10.16
N PHE A 106 -6.58 2.70 9.48
CA PHE A 106 -7.12 2.46 8.15
C PHE A 106 -6.01 2.28 7.13
N SER A 107 -6.14 1.22 6.33
CA SER A 107 -5.34 0.98 5.14
C SER A 107 -6.21 0.35 4.06
N GLY A 108 -6.33 1.00 2.92
CA GLY A 108 -7.19 0.55 1.84
C GLY A 108 -6.61 0.83 0.47
N ILE A 109 -7.20 0.24 -0.55
CA ILE A 109 -6.85 0.50 -1.95
C ILE A 109 -8.10 0.97 -2.69
N CYS A 110 -8.01 2.19 -3.23
CA CYS A 110 -9.01 2.77 -4.12
C CYS A 110 -8.75 2.32 -5.56
N ILE A 111 -9.82 2.07 -6.30
CA ILE A 111 -9.80 1.76 -7.73
C ILE A 111 -10.71 2.77 -8.43
N ASN A 112 -10.25 3.33 -9.53
CA ASN A 112 -11.04 4.27 -10.32
C ASN A 112 -12.17 3.54 -11.06
N GLU A 113 -13.40 3.72 -10.62
CA GLU A 113 -14.59 3.11 -11.24
C GLU A 113 -14.95 3.73 -12.60
N LYS A 114 -14.26 4.78 -13.04
CA LYS A 114 -14.43 5.40 -14.36
C LYS A 114 -13.55 4.76 -15.44
N ASP A 115 -12.52 4.03 -15.01
CA ASP A 115 -11.61 3.40 -15.96
C ASP A 115 -12.22 2.12 -16.51
N SER A 116 -12.27 2.01 -17.85
CA SER A 116 -12.44 0.71 -18.50
C SER A 116 -11.10 -0.02 -18.57
N TYR A 117 -11.14 -1.34 -18.65
CA TYR A 117 -9.91 -2.15 -18.78
C TYR A 117 -9.09 -1.76 -20.02
N ASP A 118 -9.75 -1.45 -21.13
CA ASP A 118 -9.08 -1.14 -22.39
C ASP A 118 -8.42 0.24 -22.34
N ASP A 119 -9.09 1.24 -21.76
CA ASP A 119 -8.52 2.58 -21.54
C ASP A 119 -7.31 2.52 -20.60
N LEU A 120 -7.43 1.79 -19.49
CA LEU A 120 -6.34 1.60 -18.55
C LEU A 120 -5.12 0.95 -19.23
N ARG A 121 -5.32 -0.13 -19.98
CA ARG A 121 -4.23 -0.77 -20.74
C ARG A 121 -3.59 0.16 -21.77
N TYR A 122 -4.39 0.95 -22.46
CA TYR A 122 -3.87 1.93 -23.41
C TYR A 122 -3.00 2.96 -22.70
N MET A 123 -3.48 3.52 -21.61
CA MET A 123 -2.75 4.50 -20.80
C MET A 123 -1.43 3.94 -20.27
N LEU A 124 -1.43 2.74 -19.72
CA LEU A 124 -0.22 2.08 -19.18
C LEU A 124 0.82 1.82 -20.28
N ARG A 125 0.40 1.46 -21.49
CA ARG A 125 1.31 1.36 -22.65
C ARG A 125 1.97 2.71 -22.99
N GLN A 126 1.20 3.81 -22.94
CA GLN A 126 1.74 5.15 -23.17
C GLN A 126 2.75 5.53 -22.08
N TYR A 127 2.48 5.20 -20.81
CA TYR A 127 3.39 5.45 -19.70
C TYR A 127 4.69 4.66 -19.84
N LYS A 128 4.61 3.38 -20.21
CA LYS A 128 5.79 2.56 -20.50
C LYS A 128 6.65 3.19 -21.59
N ASN A 129 6.04 3.57 -22.72
CA ASN A 129 6.75 4.14 -23.87
C ASN A 129 7.44 5.48 -23.55
N LYS A 130 6.97 6.21 -22.54
CA LYS A 130 7.52 7.50 -22.09
C LYS A 130 8.43 7.39 -20.88
N ASN A 131 8.75 6.19 -20.43
CA ASN A 131 9.45 5.92 -19.18
C ASN A 131 8.86 6.72 -18.00
N MET A 132 7.53 6.62 -17.83
CA MET A 132 6.84 7.36 -16.78
C MET A 132 6.84 6.62 -15.44
N THR A 133 6.64 5.30 -15.45
CA THR A 133 6.52 4.44 -14.26
C THR A 133 6.90 3.01 -14.60
N TYR A 134 7.28 2.22 -13.61
CA TYR A 134 7.41 0.77 -13.73
C TYR A 134 6.05 0.05 -13.76
N CYS A 135 4.95 0.75 -13.52
CA CYS A 135 3.59 0.21 -13.63
C CYS A 135 3.17 0.08 -15.10
N ILE A 136 3.29 -1.11 -15.66
CA ILE A 136 3.04 -1.41 -17.10
C ILE A 136 1.79 -2.24 -17.36
N ASN A 137 1.14 -2.72 -16.31
CA ASN A 137 -0.11 -3.48 -16.34
C ASN A 137 -0.86 -3.32 -15.00
N VAL A 138 -2.08 -3.84 -14.91
CA VAL A 138 -2.92 -3.75 -13.71
C VAL A 138 -2.21 -4.34 -12.50
N LYS A 139 -1.56 -5.50 -12.64
CA LYS A 139 -0.84 -6.15 -11.53
C LYS A 139 0.25 -5.26 -10.95
N SER A 140 1.09 -4.67 -11.83
CA SER A 140 2.16 -3.78 -11.36
C SER A 140 1.64 -2.52 -10.67
N CYS A 141 0.47 -2.00 -11.09
CA CYS A 141 -0.20 -0.92 -10.36
C CYS A 141 -0.63 -1.36 -8.95
N VAL A 142 -1.16 -2.57 -8.81
CA VAL A 142 -1.53 -3.13 -7.49
C VAL A 142 -0.29 -3.30 -6.60
N TYR A 143 0.81 -3.80 -7.16
CA TYR A 143 2.07 -3.91 -6.41
C TYR A 143 2.59 -2.55 -5.96
N HIS A 144 2.47 -1.51 -6.79
CA HIS A 144 2.82 -0.14 -6.44
C HIS A 144 2.02 0.33 -5.21
N GLU A 145 0.69 0.17 -5.21
CA GLU A 145 -0.14 0.56 -4.07
C GLU A 145 0.15 -0.26 -2.81
N VAL A 146 0.43 -1.57 -2.97
CA VAL A 146 0.90 -2.41 -1.87
C VAL A 146 2.28 -1.96 -1.37
N GLY A 147 3.15 -1.49 -2.25
CA GLY A 147 4.44 -0.90 -1.92
C GLY A 147 4.30 0.30 -0.97
N HIS A 148 3.37 1.21 -1.24
CA HIS A 148 3.03 2.31 -0.34
C HIS A 148 2.54 1.81 1.03
N ILE A 149 1.65 0.82 1.05
CA ILE A 149 1.12 0.25 2.30
C ILE A 149 2.25 -0.40 3.11
N LEU A 150 3.12 -1.20 2.49
CA LEU A 150 4.26 -1.83 3.15
C LEU A 150 5.27 -0.81 3.67
N SER A 151 5.66 0.16 2.82
CA SER A 151 6.59 1.22 3.22
C SER A 151 6.09 1.95 4.47
N ARG A 152 4.81 2.29 4.49
CA ARG A 152 4.20 3.00 5.61
C ARG A 152 4.05 2.13 6.85
N MET A 153 3.56 0.90 6.70
CA MET A 153 3.42 -0.05 7.81
C MET A 153 4.76 -0.33 8.48
N LEU A 154 5.79 -0.53 7.68
CA LEU A 154 7.12 -0.90 8.15
C LEU A 154 7.99 0.30 8.55
N GLY A 155 7.53 1.53 8.31
CA GLY A 155 8.27 2.76 8.65
C GLY A 155 9.53 2.97 7.81
N ILE A 156 9.57 2.45 6.57
CA ILE A 156 10.76 2.50 5.71
C ILE A 156 11.22 3.93 5.46
N GLU A 157 10.29 4.84 5.15
CA GLU A 157 10.57 6.25 4.88
C GLU A 157 10.85 7.07 6.15
N LYS A 158 10.64 6.50 7.34
CA LYS A 158 10.92 7.15 8.63
C LYS A 158 12.26 6.75 9.22
N SER A 159 12.84 5.66 8.77
CA SER A 159 14.18 5.23 9.17
C SER A 159 15.23 6.14 8.54
N VAL A 160 15.98 6.88 9.36
CA VAL A 160 17.00 7.82 8.90
C VAL A 160 18.03 7.13 7.99
N VAL A 161 18.47 5.93 8.35
CA VAL A 161 19.45 5.16 7.58
C VAL A 161 18.86 4.74 6.24
N THR A 162 17.63 4.25 6.23
CA THR A 162 16.94 3.82 5.01
C THR A 162 16.65 5.00 4.10
N LEU A 163 16.19 6.12 4.67
CA LEU A 163 15.92 7.34 3.91
C LEU A 163 17.19 7.92 3.26
N ALA A 164 18.32 7.92 3.99
CA ALA A 164 19.59 8.35 3.44
C ALA A 164 20.02 7.48 2.23
N LYS A 165 19.85 6.16 2.33
CA LYS A 165 20.17 5.25 1.21
C LYS A 165 19.20 5.42 0.04
N ILE A 166 17.92 5.65 0.29
CA ILE A 166 16.94 5.93 -0.78
C ILE A 166 17.31 7.21 -1.52
N ASN A 167 17.63 8.29 -0.80
CA ASN A 167 18.06 9.55 -1.41
C ASN A 167 19.33 9.38 -2.24
N GLU A 168 20.34 8.65 -1.73
CA GLU A 168 21.52 8.29 -2.49
C GLU A 168 21.18 7.58 -3.80
N LEU A 169 20.28 6.59 -3.76
CA LEU A 169 19.86 5.86 -4.96
C LEU A 169 19.11 6.75 -5.96
N MET A 170 18.30 7.69 -5.48
CA MET A 170 17.61 8.67 -6.35
C MET A 170 18.56 9.67 -7.02
N GLU A 171 19.76 9.89 -6.43
CA GLU A 171 20.80 10.78 -6.99
C GLU A 171 21.70 10.08 -8.01
N ILE A 172 21.70 8.75 -8.07
CA ILE A 172 22.45 7.99 -9.08
C ILE A 172 21.84 8.32 -10.45
N ASP A 173 22.71 8.69 -11.41
CA ASP A 173 22.32 9.05 -12.78
C ASP A 173 21.93 7.79 -13.59
N GLU A 174 20.80 7.19 -13.19
CA GLU A 174 20.16 6.11 -13.89
C GLU A 174 18.85 6.62 -14.55
N ASP A 175 18.42 5.96 -15.62
CA ASP A 175 17.18 6.31 -16.32
C ASP A 175 15.95 5.78 -15.55
N TYR A 176 15.72 6.33 -14.35
CA TYR A 176 14.55 6.02 -13.55
C TYR A 176 13.26 6.59 -14.17
N PRO A 177 12.13 5.92 -13.97
CA PRO A 177 10.85 6.46 -14.40
C PRO A 177 10.57 7.84 -13.79
N LYS A 178 10.06 8.75 -14.61
CA LYS A 178 9.82 10.15 -14.20
C LYS A 178 8.89 10.28 -12.99
N TYR A 179 7.87 9.40 -12.91
CA TYR A 179 6.92 9.42 -11.80
C TYR A 179 7.57 8.93 -10.50
N ALA A 180 8.40 7.90 -10.56
CA ALA A 180 9.16 7.43 -9.41
C ALA A 180 10.00 8.56 -8.77
N MET A 181 10.53 9.45 -9.58
CA MET A 181 11.37 10.57 -9.12
C MET A 181 10.59 11.75 -8.52
N THR A 182 9.25 11.69 -8.46
CA THR A 182 8.44 12.80 -7.91
C THR A 182 8.50 12.87 -6.38
N SER A 183 8.73 11.76 -5.71
CA SER A 183 8.91 11.70 -4.25
C SER A 183 9.57 10.40 -3.82
N VAL A 184 10.13 10.37 -2.62
CA VAL A 184 10.66 9.15 -1.98
C VAL A 184 9.60 8.05 -1.93
N SER A 185 8.37 8.39 -1.59
CA SER A 185 7.26 7.44 -1.49
C SER A 185 6.95 6.77 -2.83
N GLU A 186 6.89 7.56 -3.91
CA GLU A 186 6.68 7.05 -5.26
C GLU A 186 7.86 6.22 -5.75
N PHE A 187 9.09 6.63 -5.42
CA PHE A 187 10.28 5.87 -5.76
C PHE A 187 10.28 4.48 -5.12
N VAL A 188 9.97 4.39 -3.82
CA VAL A 188 9.88 3.12 -3.11
C VAL A 188 8.77 2.24 -3.69
N ALA A 189 7.59 2.79 -3.94
CA ALA A 189 6.45 2.05 -4.46
C ALA A 189 6.70 1.54 -5.88
N ASP A 190 7.28 2.36 -6.76
CA ASP A 190 7.59 2.00 -8.15
C ASP A 190 8.70 0.94 -8.22
N CYS A 191 9.78 1.09 -7.42
CA CYS A 191 10.82 0.08 -7.28
C CYS A 191 10.25 -1.26 -6.75
N PHE A 192 9.35 -1.21 -5.77
CA PHE A 192 8.70 -2.41 -5.25
C PHE A 192 7.81 -3.07 -6.31
N ALA A 193 7.05 -2.29 -7.09
CA ALA A 193 6.26 -2.83 -8.20
C ALA A 193 7.14 -3.58 -9.21
N LYS A 194 8.28 -3.00 -9.59
CA LYS A 194 9.26 -3.63 -10.48
C LYS A 194 9.86 -4.90 -9.85
N TYR A 195 10.18 -4.87 -8.56
CA TYR A 195 10.71 -6.02 -7.81
C TYR A 195 9.73 -7.20 -7.77
N MET A 196 8.43 -6.94 -7.75
CA MET A 196 7.41 -7.99 -7.79
C MET A 196 7.19 -8.61 -9.18
N VAL A 197 7.51 -7.87 -10.25
CA VAL A 197 7.22 -8.31 -11.64
C VAL A 197 8.42 -8.97 -12.30
N ASP A 198 9.63 -8.52 -12.04
CA ASP A 198 10.81 -8.85 -12.84
C ASP A 198 11.92 -9.50 -11.97
N GLN A 199 12.76 -10.30 -12.61
CA GLN A 199 13.94 -10.89 -11.95
C GLN A 199 15.25 -10.14 -12.31
N ASN A 200 15.20 -9.21 -13.27
CA ASN A 200 16.34 -8.36 -13.64
C ASN A 200 16.19 -6.99 -12.97
N TYR A 201 16.84 -6.83 -11.84
CA TYR A 201 16.81 -5.62 -11.04
C TYR A 201 18.02 -4.74 -11.29
N ASN A 202 17.83 -3.43 -11.41
CA ASN A 202 18.89 -2.48 -11.14
C ASN A 202 19.16 -2.41 -9.61
N GLU A 203 20.22 -1.70 -9.21
CA GLU A 203 20.62 -1.59 -7.81
C GLU A 203 19.49 -1.05 -6.93
N ALA A 204 18.77 -0.03 -7.38
CA ALA A 204 17.70 0.58 -6.60
C ALA A 204 16.53 -0.39 -6.37
N VAL A 205 16.04 -1.05 -7.42
CA VAL A 205 14.94 -2.02 -7.32
C VAL A 205 15.31 -3.16 -6.38
N ASN A 206 16.52 -3.69 -6.51
CA ASN A 206 17.01 -4.75 -5.61
C ASN A 206 17.12 -4.26 -4.17
N THR A 207 17.73 -3.09 -3.95
CA THR A 207 17.92 -2.52 -2.61
C THR A 207 16.57 -2.25 -1.92
N ILE A 208 15.62 -1.61 -2.62
CA ILE A 208 14.30 -1.33 -2.07
C ILE A 208 13.54 -2.63 -1.77
N GLY A 209 13.47 -3.56 -2.73
CA GLY A 209 12.75 -4.83 -2.56
C GLY A 209 13.30 -5.65 -1.40
N THR A 210 14.64 -5.81 -1.32
CA THR A 210 15.28 -6.55 -0.22
C THR A 210 15.15 -5.84 1.13
N THR A 211 15.13 -4.51 1.15
CA THR A 211 14.87 -3.73 2.37
C THR A 211 13.45 -4.01 2.88
N ILE A 212 12.44 -3.97 2.00
CA ILE A 212 11.06 -4.30 2.36
C ILE A 212 10.97 -5.73 2.91
N ASP A 213 11.60 -6.72 2.24
CA ASP A 213 11.62 -8.10 2.71
C ASP A 213 12.27 -8.25 4.10
N LEU A 214 13.37 -7.53 4.36
CA LEU A 214 14.07 -7.57 5.64
C LEU A 214 13.21 -6.98 6.77
N PHE A 215 12.65 -5.78 6.55
CA PHE A 215 11.79 -5.12 7.53
C PHE A 215 10.52 -5.93 7.80
N TYR A 216 9.94 -6.54 6.75
CA TYR A 216 8.78 -7.40 6.89
C TYR A 216 9.06 -8.64 7.74
N ARG A 217 10.17 -9.35 7.52
CA ARG A 217 10.58 -10.51 8.35
C ARG A 217 10.80 -10.12 9.80
N TYR A 218 11.41 -8.95 10.02
CA TYR A 218 11.57 -8.43 11.38
C TYR A 218 10.21 -8.15 12.04
N PHE A 219 9.31 -7.51 11.31
CA PHE A 219 7.96 -7.23 11.79
C PHE A 219 7.16 -8.51 12.05
N GLU A 220 7.25 -9.49 11.17
CA GLU A 220 6.63 -10.82 11.35
C GLU A 220 7.11 -11.49 12.64
N LYS A 221 8.41 -11.41 12.93
CA LYS A 221 8.98 -11.90 14.19
C LYS A 221 8.42 -11.15 15.40
N VAL A 222 8.38 -9.81 15.33
CA VAL A 222 7.79 -8.98 16.41
C VAL A 222 6.34 -9.37 16.67
N CYS A 223 5.54 -9.58 15.63
CA CYS A 223 4.17 -10.04 15.78
C CYS A 223 4.09 -11.41 16.45
N LYS A 224 4.87 -12.38 16.00
CA LYS A 224 4.92 -13.72 16.60
C LYS A 224 5.30 -13.68 18.08
N ASP A 225 6.34 -12.91 18.43
CA ASP A 225 6.81 -12.76 19.80
C ASP A 225 5.75 -12.06 20.68
N PHE A 226 5.08 -11.04 20.15
CA PHE A 226 4.05 -10.28 20.86
C PHE A 226 2.80 -11.11 21.14
N TYR A 227 2.34 -11.91 20.14
CA TYR A 227 1.15 -12.75 20.28
C TYR A 227 1.40 -14.07 21.00
N SER A 228 2.66 -14.50 21.15
CA SER A 228 3.02 -15.69 21.94
C SER A 228 3.04 -15.42 23.45
N GLN A 229 3.08 -14.16 23.86
CA GLN A 229 3.02 -13.79 25.30
C GLN A 229 1.57 -13.87 25.78
N ASP A 230 1.28 -14.74 26.73
CA ASP A 230 -0.07 -14.97 27.31
C ASP A 230 -0.74 -13.68 27.83
N LEU A 231 0.04 -12.66 28.21
CA LEU A 231 -0.42 -11.33 28.62
C LEU A 231 -1.26 -10.61 27.54
N TYR A 232 -1.05 -10.92 26.26
CA TYR A 232 -1.81 -10.29 25.18
C TYR A 232 -3.17 -10.95 24.96
N LYS A 233 -3.26 -12.26 25.07
CA LYS A 233 -4.53 -13.00 24.94
C LYS A 233 -5.57 -12.51 25.93
N GLU A 234 -5.16 -12.23 27.17
CA GLU A 234 -6.07 -11.71 28.21
C GLU A 234 -6.51 -10.26 27.97
N ARG A 235 -5.70 -9.42 27.31
CA ARG A 235 -6.06 -8.01 27.06
C ARG A 235 -6.93 -7.83 25.83
N VAL A 236 -6.69 -8.57 24.76
CA VAL A 236 -7.53 -8.51 23.54
C VAL A 236 -8.92 -9.06 23.80
N LEU A 237 -9.05 -10.16 24.53
CA LEU A 237 -10.35 -10.71 24.96
C LEU A 237 -11.16 -9.80 25.89
N LYS A 238 -10.53 -8.78 26.53
CA LYS A 238 -11.22 -7.77 27.32
C LYS A 238 -11.72 -6.56 26.53
N ILE A 239 -11.19 -6.34 25.31
CA ILE A 239 -11.61 -5.25 24.43
C ILE A 239 -12.78 -5.70 23.52
N GLU A 240 -12.91 -7.01 23.30
CA GLU A 240 -13.99 -7.62 22.51
C GLU A 240 -15.27 -7.92 23.32
N ARG A 241 -15.30 -7.56 24.63
CA ARG A 241 -16.47 -7.62 25.52
C ARG A 241 -16.93 -6.22 25.93
#